data_f0cfa7ca2557f149160b95e6f5d26aeb
#
_entry.id   f0cfa7ca2557f149160b95e6f5d26aeb
#
_cell.length_a   1.000
_cell.length_b   1.000
_cell.length_c   1.000
_cell.angle_alpha   90.00
_cell.angle_beta   90.00
_cell.angle_gamma   90.00
#
_symmetry.space_group_name_H-M   'P 1'
#
loop_
_entity.id
_entity.type
_entity.pdbx_description
1 polymer ?
#
loop_
_entity_poly.entity_id
_entity_poly.type
_entity_poly.pdbx_seq_one_letter_code
_entity_poly.pdbx_strand_id
1 'polypeptide(L)'
;SRSLTRAEVGPNRAYAMAAIIESKLKENNITKISVDELVEYIVTELKKENPLIAEKYINWRRIRQSQEPLIILIGGASGVGTSSIAFEIANRLGIKNMVSTDMIREVMRKIVSKELSPVIHESSYTACNVLRVPPPPEYDAIIVGYKSHVETVSVGVEAVIERALKEGI
;
A
#
# COMPACT_ATOMS: atom_id res chain seq x y z
N SER A 1 -13.89 11.56 -14.33
CA SER A 1 -12.61 12.27 -14.13
C SER A 1 -11.72 11.61 -13.08
N ARG A 2 -12.22 11.26 -11.87
CA ARG A 2 -11.40 10.67 -10.77
C ARG A 2 -10.60 9.42 -11.17
N SER A 3 -11.16 8.51 -11.98
CA SER A 3 -10.47 7.31 -12.45
C SER A 3 -9.30 7.63 -13.39
N LEU A 4 -9.47 8.66 -14.22
CA LEU A 4 -8.42 9.15 -15.13
C LEU A 4 -7.27 9.81 -14.36
N THR A 5 -7.60 10.64 -13.37
CA THR A 5 -6.58 11.29 -12.53
C THR A 5 -5.72 10.27 -11.78
N ARG A 6 -6.34 9.18 -11.30
CA ARG A 6 -5.61 8.09 -10.63
C ARG A 6 -4.73 7.27 -11.58
N ALA A 7 -5.05 7.24 -12.87
CA ALA A 7 -4.22 6.62 -13.91
C ALA A 7 -3.12 7.56 -14.44
N GLU A 8 -2.70 8.54 -13.64
CA GLU A 8 -1.65 9.55 -13.97
C GLU A 8 -2.02 10.50 -15.11
N VAL A 9 -3.28 10.58 -15.49
CA VAL A 9 -3.77 11.66 -16.35
C VAL A 9 -3.87 12.91 -15.48
N GLY A 10 -3.13 13.95 -15.84
CA GLY A 10 -3.16 15.21 -15.08
C GLY A 10 -4.59 15.73 -14.91
N PRO A 11 -4.92 16.42 -13.78
CA PRO A 11 -6.30 16.80 -13.46
C PRO A 11 -7.01 17.54 -14.58
N ASN A 12 -6.38 18.55 -15.16
CA ASN A 12 -6.97 19.35 -16.26
C ASN A 12 -7.28 18.50 -17.49
N ARG A 13 -6.38 17.57 -17.82
CA ARG A 13 -6.52 16.64 -18.93
C ARG A 13 -7.62 15.60 -18.68
N ALA A 14 -7.71 15.11 -17.44
CA ALA A 14 -8.76 14.18 -17.01
C ALA A 14 -10.16 14.82 -17.09
N TYR A 15 -10.29 16.11 -16.76
CA TYR A 15 -11.54 16.86 -16.92
C TYR A 15 -11.88 17.08 -18.38
N ALA A 16 -10.91 17.53 -19.20
CA ALA A 16 -11.11 17.74 -20.63
C ALA A 16 -11.58 16.46 -21.33
N MET A 17 -10.91 15.33 -21.03
CA MET A 17 -11.28 14.03 -21.60
C MET A 17 -12.66 13.56 -21.14
N ALA A 18 -13.02 13.77 -19.88
CA ALA A 18 -14.36 13.47 -19.39
C ALA A 18 -15.44 14.27 -20.13
N ALA A 19 -15.20 15.54 -20.41
CA ALA A 19 -16.10 16.39 -21.17
C ALA A 19 -16.23 15.91 -22.64
N ILE A 20 -15.13 15.53 -23.29
CA ILE A 20 -15.13 14.97 -24.64
C ILE A 20 -15.98 13.69 -24.70
N ILE A 21 -15.78 12.78 -23.75
CA ILE A 21 -16.55 11.53 -23.69
C ILE A 21 -18.03 11.82 -23.46
N GLU A 22 -18.36 12.75 -22.55
CA GLU A 22 -19.76 13.15 -22.31
C GLU A 22 -20.42 13.73 -23.53
N SER A 23 -19.73 14.63 -24.27
CA SER A 23 -20.26 15.20 -25.54
C SER A 23 -20.53 14.10 -26.56
N LYS A 24 -19.60 13.18 -26.76
CA LYS A 24 -19.77 12.06 -27.70
C LYS A 24 -20.93 11.13 -27.34
N LEU A 25 -21.12 10.87 -26.06
CA LEU A 25 -22.26 10.06 -25.60
C LEU A 25 -23.59 10.79 -25.88
N LYS A 26 -23.64 12.11 -25.67
CA LYS A 26 -24.81 12.94 -25.97
C LYS A 26 -25.09 13.00 -27.48
N GLU A 27 -24.07 13.23 -28.30
CA GLU A 27 -24.18 13.27 -29.79
C GLU A 27 -24.71 11.94 -30.34
N ASN A 28 -24.35 10.82 -29.75
CA ASN A 28 -24.84 9.50 -30.14
C ASN A 28 -26.16 9.11 -29.46
N ASN A 29 -26.83 10.03 -28.76
CA ASN A 29 -28.08 9.79 -28.03
C ASN A 29 -28.01 8.65 -27.02
N ILE A 30 -26.82 8.38 -26.46
CA ILE A 30 -26.60 7.33 -25.46
C ILE A 30 -27.00 7.90 -24.09
N THR A 31 -28.17 7.54 -23.59
CA THR A 31 -28.70 7.97 -22.29
C THR A 31 -28.38 7.02 -21.17
N LYS A 32 -28.05 5.76 -21.48
CA LYS A 32 -27.63 4.74 -20.55
C LYS A 32 -26.45 3.97 -21.14
N ILE A 33 -25.41 3.76 -20.36
CA ILE A 33 -24.21 3.02 -20.75
C ILE A 33 -23.78 2.16 -19.59
N SER A 34 -23.36 0.94 -19.85
CA SER A 34 -22.77 0.07 -18.84
C SER A 34 -21.38 0.58 -18.44
N VAL A 35 -20.89 0.13 -17.26
CA VAL A 35 -19.55 0.51 -16.81
C VAL A 35 -18.48 0.00 -17.78
N ASP A 36 -18.67 -1.18 -18.34
CA ASP A 36 -17.67 -1.79 -19.22
C ASP A 36 -17.63 -1.09 -20.59
N GLU A 37 -18.78 -0.78 -21.19
CA GLU A 37 -18.86 0.05 -22.41
C GLU A 37 -18.24 1.44 -22.21
N LEU A 38 -18.48 2.07 -21.04
CA LEU A 38 -17.86 3.35 -20.71
C LEU A 38 -16.34 3.24 -20.65
N VAL A 39 -15.83 2.13 -20.14
CA VAL A 39 -14.39 1.86 -20.09
C VAL A 39 -13.80 1.68 -21.47
N GLU A 40 -14.45 0.93 -22.34
CA GLU A 40 -14.02 0.77 -23.73
C GLU A 40 -13.97 2.13 -24.45
N TYR A 41 -14.94 2.99 -24.20
CA TYR A 41 -14.94 4.35 -24.70
C TYR A 41 -13.74 5.16 -24.20
N ILE A 42 -13.49 5.12 -22.89
CA ILE A 42 -12.34 5.79 -22.26
C ILE A 42 -11.02 5.27 -22.84
N VAL A 43 -10.85 3.95 -22.93
CA VAL A 43 -9.62 3.32 -23.45
C VAL A 43 -9.41 3.71 -24.91
N THR A 44 -10.46 3.74 -25.72
CA THR A 44 -10.38 4.13 -27.11
C THR A 44 -9.93 5.57 -27.29
N GLU A 45 -10.46 6.50 -26.50
CA GLU A 45 -10.04 7.90 -26.55
C GLU A 45 -8.62 8.10 -26.01
N LEU A 46 -8.25 7.40 -24.93
CA LEU A 46 -6.89 7.42 -24.39
C LEU A 46 -5.87 6.88 -25.41
N LYS A 47 -6.18 5.79 -26.12
CA LYS A 47 -5.31 5.22 -27.15
C LYS A 47 -5.04 6.19 -28.30
N LYS A 48 -6.03 6.98 -28.71
CA LYS A 48 -5.86 8.01 -29.75
C LYS A 48 -4.89 9.10 -29.32
N GLU A 49 -4.90 9.44 -28.04
CA GLU A 49 -4.08 10.50 -27.49
C GLU A 49 -2.67 10.00 -27.09
N ASN A 50 -2.62 8.91 -26.31
CA ASN A 50 -1.36 8.27 -25.89
C ASN A 50 -1.59 6.81 -25.48
N PRO A 51 -1.09 5.82 -26.25
CA PRO A 51 -1.24 4.40 -25.94
C PRO A 51 -0.73 3.99 -24.57
N LEU A 52 0.36 4.61 -24.07
CA LEU A 52 0.93 4.31 -22.74
C LEU A 52 -0.02 4.70 -21.61
N ILE A 53 -0.74 5.82 -21.77
CA ILE A 53 -1.73 6.25 -20.77
C ILE A 53 -2.93 5.28 -20.77
N ALA A 54 -3.33 4.80 -21.93
CA ALA A 54 -4.39 3.79 -22.04
C ALA A 54 -3.99 2.48 -21.32
N GLU A 55 -2.75 2.02 -21.50
CA GLU A 55 -2.24 0.84 -20.83
C GLU A 55 -2.19 1.02 -19.30
N LYS A 56 -1.69 2.14 -18.81
CA LYS A 56 -1.70 2.49 -17.37
C LYS A 56 -3.12 2.48 -16.80
N TYR A 57 -4.09 3.04 -17.54
CA TYR A 57 -5.49 3.04 -17.13
C TYR A 57 -6.07 1.62 -17.03
N ILE A 58 -5.77 0.75 -18.01
CA ILE A 58 -6.21 -0.65 -18.01
C ILE A 58 -5.60 -1.39 -16.81
N ASN A 59 -4.30 -1.25 -16.58
CA ASN A 59 -3.60 -1.91 -15.50
C ASN A 59 -4.12 -1.45 -14.13
N TRP A 60 -4.33 -0.14 -13.96
CA TRP A 60 -4.94 0.41 -12.76
C TRP A 60 -6.36 -0.16 -12.52
N ARG A 61 -7.16 -0.32 -13.56
CA ARG A 61 -8.48 -0.94 -13.43
C ARG A 61 -8.41 -2.40 -13.03
N ARG A 62 -7.49 -3.17 -13.62
CA ARG A 62 -7.29 -4.59 -13.26
C ARG A 62 -6.97 -4.74 -11.77
N ILE A 63 -6.06 -3.94 -11.24
CA ILE A 63 -5.73 -3.93 -9.81
C ILE A 63 -6.98 -3.67 -8.96
N ARG A 64 -7.79 -2.69 -9.35
CA ARG A 64 -9.00 -2.33 -8.59
C ARG A 64 -10.17 -3.29 -8.73
N GLN A 65 -10.23 -4.05 -9.81
CA GLN A 65 -11.27 -5.07 -10.03
C GLN A 65 -10.86 -6.44 -9.52
N SER A 66 -9.58 -6.60 -9.15
CA SER A 66 -9.14 -7.84 -8.50
C SER A 66 -9.92 -8.03 -7.19
N GLN A 67 -10.45 -9.23 -7.02
CA GLN A 67 -11.07 -9.66 -5.76
C GLN A 67 -10.02 -10.18 -4.78
N GLU A 68 -8.77 -10.31 -5.24
CA GLU A 68 -7.66 -10.71 -4.38
C GLU A 68 -7.16 -9.51 -3.56
N PRO A 69 -6.95 -9.68 -2.26
CA PRO A 69 -6.41 -8.63 -1.42
C PRO A 69 -4.99 -8.27 -1.86
N LEU A 70 -4.72 -6.97 -2.00
CA LEU A 70 -3.40 -6.45 -2.36
C LEU A 70 -2.69 -5.96 -1.11
N ILE A 71 -1.62 -6.64 -0.72
CA ILE A 71 -0.75 -6.25 0.38
C ILE A 71 0.59 -5.77 -0.18
N ILE A 72 0.96 -4.53 0.14
CA ILE A 72 2.22 -3.92 -0.28
C ILE A 72 3.06 -3.65 0.96
N LEU A 73 4.22 -4.30 1.04
CA LEU A 73 5.22 -4.06 2.08
C LEU A 73 6.26 -3.07 1.57
N ILE A 74 6.45 -1.98 2.31
CA ILE A 74 7.43 -0.94 1.97
C ILE A 74 8.44 -0.85 3.09
N GLY A 75 9.68 -1.15 2.76
CA GLY A 75 10.82 -1.07 3.67
C GLY A 75 11.91 -0.17 3.14
N GLY A 76 12.72 0.37 4.05
CA GLY A 76 13.88 1.19 3.71
C GLY A 76 14.63 1.63 4.96
N ALA A 77 15.81 2.23 4.77
CA ALA A 77 16.57 2.80 5.84
C ALA A 77 15.81 3.94 6.55
N SER A 78 16.16 4.20 7.80
CA SER A 78 15.57 5.30 8.56
C SER A 78 15.82 6.65 7.85
N GLY A 79 14.80 7.49 7.73
CA GLY A 79 14.91 8.83 7.15
C GLY A 79 14.81 8.91 5.62
N VAL A 80 14.69 7.80 4.89
CA VAL A 80 14.58 7.83 3.41
C VAL A 80 13.17 8.13 2.88
N GLY A 81 12.21 8.41 3.75
CA GLY A 81 10.86 8.82 3.33
C GLY A 81 9.91 7.66 3.01
N THR A 82 10.14 6.46 3.55
CA THR A 82 9.27 5.28 3.33
C THR A 82 7.80 5.56 3.61
N SER A 83 7.48 6.29 4.68
CA SER A 83 6.09 6.65 5.02
C SER A 83 5.45 7.57 3.97
N SER A 84 6.19 8.52 3.41
CA SER A 84 5.70 9.41 2.36
C SER A 84 5.44 8.65 1.06
N ILE A 85 6.33 7.72 0.71
CA ILE A 85 6.17 6.84 -0.46
C ILE A 85 4.97 5.91 -0.25
N ALA A 86 4.82 5.31 0.93
CA ALA A 86 3.69 4.46 1.27
C ALA A 86 2.36 5.21 1.13
N PHE A 87 2.29 6.43 1.65
CA PHE A 87 1.12 7.29 1.54
C PHE A 87 0.76 7.62 0.09
N GLU A 88 1.76 7.97 -0.71
CA GLU A 88 1.56 8.28 -2.14
C GLU A 88 1.07 7.06 -2.93
N ILE A 89 1.66 5.88 -2.70
CA ILE A 89 1.21 4.62 -3.31
C ILE A 89 -0.22 4.29 -2.90
N ALA A 90 -0.54 4.39 -1.61
CA ALA A 90 -1.88 4.14 -1.09
C ALA A 90 -2.92 5.06 -1.75
N ASN A 91 -2.61 6.36 -1.87
CA ASN A 91 -3.47 7.33 -2.54
C ASN A 91 -3.69 7.00 -4.02
N ARG A 92 -2.62 6.69 -4.75
CA ARG A 92 -2.70 6.36 -6.18
C ARG A 92 -3.51 5.10 -6.44
N LEU A 93 -3.27 4.04 -5.66
CA LEU A 93 -3.98 2.78 -5.79
C LEU A 93 -5.37 2.80 -5.14
N GLY A 94 -5.66 3.81 -4.32
CA GLY A 94 -6.91 3.91 -3.57
C GLY A 94 -6.99 2.91 -2.42
N ILE A 95 -5.84 2.51 -1.87
CA ILE A 95 -5.74 1.66 -0.67
C ILE A 95 -6.14 2.52 0.52
N LYS A 96 -7.08 2.04 1.32
CA LYS A 96 -7.64 2.77 2.45
C LYS A 96 -6.87 2.53 3.75
N ASN A 97 -6.31 1.35 3.91
CA ASN A 97 -5.65 0.92 5.12
C ASN A 97 -4.14 0.98 4.96
N MET A 98 -3.51 1.75 5.81
CA MET A 98 -2.07 1.87 5.90
C MET A 98 -1.68 1.71 7.37
N VAL A 99 -0.78 0.78 7.63
CA VAL A 99 -0.32 0.47 8.99
C VAL A 99 1.20 0.49 9.01
N SER A 100 1.78 1.13 10.02
CA SER A 100 3.22 1.08 10.24
C SER A 100 3.58 0.01 11.28
N THR A 101 4.71 -0.66 11.07
CA THR A 101 5.24 -1.62 12.06
C THR A 101 5.60 -0.95 13.37
N ASP A 102 5.95 0.34 13.35
CA ASP A 102 6.19 1.13 14.57
C ASP A 102 4.91 1.31 15.39
N MET A 103 3.77 1.55 14.76
CA MET A 103 2.48 1.63 15.45
C MET A 103 2.13 0.29 16.10
N ILE A 104 2.32 -0.81 15.38
CA ILE A 104 2.10 -2.16 15.92
C ILE A 104 3.00 -2.39 17.14
N ARG A 105 4.28 -2.06 17.03
CA ARG A 105 5.23 -2.16 18.13
C ARG A 105 4.79 -1.36 19.36
N GLU A 106 4.35 -0.13 19.18
CA GLU A 106 3.87 0.70 20.30
C GLU A 106 2.63 0.10 20.98
N VAL A 107 1.70 -0.46 20.22
CA VAL A 107 0.56 -1.18 20.79
C VAL A 107 1.04 -2.39 21.60
N MET A 108 1.94 -3.19 21.03
CA MET A 108 2.46 -4.37 21.72
C MET A 108 3.22 -4.01 23.01
N ARG A 109 3.98 -2.90 23.02
CA ARG A 109 4.65 -2.39 24.24
C ARG A 109 3.68 -2.04 25.37
N LYS A 110 2.45 -1.71 25.06
CA LYS A 110 1.42 -1.44 26.07
C LYS A 110 0.78 -2.69 26.63
N ILE A 111 0.78 -3.77 25.86
CA ILE A 111 0.16 -5.06 26.22
C ILE A 111 1.16 -6.01 26.86
N VAL A 112 2.38 -6.06 26.32
CA VAL A 112 3.45 -6.96 26.76
C VAL A 112 4.37 -6.22 27.72
N SER A 113 4.49 -6.71 28.94
CA SER A 113 5.36 -6.07 29.93
C SER A 113 6.85 -6.25 29.58
N LYS A 114 7.68 -5.34 30.10
CA LYS A 114 9.14 -5.39 29.87
C LYS A 114 9.78 -6.67 30.43
N GLU A 115 9.23 -7.24 31.49
CA GLU A 115 9.67 -8.49 32.10
C GLU A 115 9.41 -9.69 31.18
N LEU A 116 8.27 -9.67 30.45
CA LEU A 116 7.91 -10.74 29.51
C LEU A 116 8.73 -10.67 28.22
N SER A 117 8.88 -9.49 27.64
CA SER A 117 9.64 -9.30 26.40
C SER A 117 10.46 -8.02 26.45
N PRO A 118 11.65 -8.02 27.06
CA PRO A 118 12.49 -6.82 27.13
C PRO A 118 12.84 -6.26 25.76
N VAL A 119 13.07 -7.12 24.78
CA VAL A 119 13.53 -6.74 23.41
C VAL A 119 12.57 -5.81 22.69
N ILE A 120 11.25 -5.95 22.88
CA ILE A 120 10.26 -5.09 22.20
C ILE A 120 10.27 -3.65 22.74
N HIS A 121 10.75 -3.46 23.98
CA HIS A 121 10.83 -2.17 24.62
C HIS A 121 12.12 -1.40 24.27
N GLU A 122 13.06 -2.05 23.60
CA GLU A 122 14.28 -1.43 23.09
C GLU A 122 14.13 -1.03 21.61
N SER A 123 15.11 -0.30 21.09
CA SER A 123 15.25 -0.11 19.65
C SER A 123 15.82 -1.36 18.98
N SER A 124 15.65 -1.50 17.66
CA SER A 124 16.25 -2.60 16.90
C SER A 124 17.78 -2.67 17.04
N TYR A 125 18.44 -1.54 17.36
CA TYR A 125 19.90 -1.46 17.54
C TYR A 125 20.35 -1.78 18.95
N THR A 126 19.50 -1.55 19.95
CA THR A 126 19.84 -1.75 21.38
C THR A 126 19.23 -3.02 21.95
N ALA A 127 18.43 -3.73 21.19
CA ALA A 127 17.78 -4.98 21.62
C ALA A 127 18.78 -6.05 22.06
N CYS A 128 20.00 -6.04 21.53
CA CYS A 128 21.09 -6.93 21.97
C CYS A 128 21.47 -6.77 23.45
N ASN A 129 21.27 -5.58 24.03
CA ASN A 129 21.65 -5.29 25.43
C ASN A 129 20.69 -5.93 26.45
N VAL A 130 19.53 -6.38 26.01
CA VAL A 130 18.48 -6.94 26.88
C VAL A 130 18.12 -8.39 26.52
N LEU A 131 18.96 -9.04 25.73
CA LEU A 131 18.80 -10.46 25.44
C LEU A 131 18.93 -11.26 26.74
N ARG A 132 18.02 -12.20 26.99
CA ARG A 132 18.04 -13.05 28.18
C ARG A 132 19.27 -14.00 28.22
N VAL A 133 19.69 -14.40 27.03
CA VAL A 133 20.89 -15.25 26.87
C VAL A 133 21.83 -14.54 25.92
N PRO A 134 23.06 -14.23 26.32
CA PRO A 134 24.04 -13.65 25.40
C PRO A 134 24.29 -14.58 24.22
N PRO A 135 24.42 -14.08 23.01
CA PRO A 135 24.73 -14.90 21.85
C PRO A 135 26.18 -15.46 21.96
N PRO A 136 26.46 -16.63 21.38
CA PRO A 136 27.80 -17.15 21.24
C PRO A 136 28.72 -16.13 20.55
N PRO A 137 30.05 -16.15 20.86
CA PRO A 137 30.99 -15.14 20.33
C PRO A 137 31.12 -15.09 18.81
N GLU A 138 30.77 -16.16 18.12
CA GLU A 138 30.78 -16.26 16.67
C GLU A 138 29.63 -15.51 16.01
N TYR A 139 28.60 -15.05 16.74
CA TYR A 139 27.47 -14.34 16.24
C TYR A 139 27.55 -12.85 16.61
N ASP A 140 27.19 -11.99 15.65
CA ASP A 140 27.04 -10.56 15.92
C ASP A 140 25.84 -10.32 16.85
N ALA A 141 26.11 -9.82 18.04
CA ALA A 141 25.09 -9.58 19.06
C ALA A 141 23.99 -8.61 18.57
N ILE A 142 24.35 -7.60 17.76
CA ILE A 142 23.39 -6.64 17.20
C ILE A 142 22.42 -7.36 16.28
N ILE A 143 22.93 -8.24 15.41
CA ILE A 143 22.08 -9.02 14.49
C ILE A 143 21.18 -9.97 15.26
N VAL A 144 21.66 -10.63 16.29
CA VAL A 144 20.86 -11.54 17.13
C VAL A 144 19.77 -10.75 17.86
N GLY A 145 20.11 -9.62 18.46
CA GLY A 145 19.15 -8.73 19.12
C GLY A 145 18.09 -8.20 18.14
N TYR A 146 18.50 -7.79 16.93
CA TYR A 146 17.61 -7.39 15.87
C TYR A 146 16.62 -8.50 15.48
N LYS A 147 17.12 -9.73 15.24
CA LYS A 147 16.26 -10.87 14.89
C LYS A 147 15.23 -11.15 15.98
N SER A 148 15.65 -11.21 17.25
CA SER A 148 14.73 -11.42 18.36
C SER A 148 13.67 -10.33 18.49
N HIS A 149 14.06 -9.06 18.25
CA HIS A 149 13.12 -7.95 18.20
C HIS A 149 12.12 -8.10 17.04
N VAL A 150 12.59 -8.43 15.84
CA VAL A 150 11.75 -8.63 14.65
C VAL A 150 10.78 -9.79 14.85
N GLU A 151 11.25 -10.94 15.33
CA GLU A 151 10.41 -12.11 15.61
C GLU A 151 9.23 -11.74 16.53
N THR A 152 9.51 -10.95 17.58
CA THR A 152 8.45 -10.50 18.49
C THR A 152 7.45 -9.58 17.80
N VAL A 153 7.91 -8.61 17.02
CA VAL A 153 7.01 -7.64 16.32
C VAL A 153 6.24 -8.31 15.20
N SER A 154 6.82 -9.30 14.53
CA SER A 154 6.19 -10.04 13.43
C SER A 154 4.85 -10.66 13.81
N VAL A 155 4.71 -11.14 15.04
CA VAL A 155 3.43 -11.70 15.54
C VAL A 155 2.30 -10.67 15.42
N GLY A 156 2.57 -9.42 15.76
CA GLY A 156 1.59 -8.34 15.63
C GLY A 156 1.32 -7.96 14.16
N VAL A 157 2.35 -8.00 13.32
CA VAL A 157 2.24 -7.72 11.88
C VAL A 157 1.41 -8.82 11.20
N GLU A 158 1.68 -10.09 11.50
CA GLU A 158 0.93 -11.24 10.98
C GLU A 158 -0.54 -11.15 11.34
N ALA A 159 -0.86 -10.82 12.60
CA ALA A 159 -2.25 -10.64 13.03
C ALA A 159 -3.00 -9.56 12.24
N VAL A 160 -2.33 -8.44 11.92
CA VAL A 160 -2.91 -7.37 11.09
C VAL A 160 -3.12 -7.84 9.65
N ILE A 161 -2.13 -8.53 9.07
CA ILE A 161 -2.22 -9.09 7.71
C ILE A 161 -3.34 -10.12 7.60
N GLU A 162 -3.41 -11.07 8.54
CA GLU A 162 -4.47 -12.07 8.56
C GLU A 162 -5.86 -11.44 8.68
N ARG A 163 -5.98 -10.39 9.49
CA ARG A 163 -7.24 -9.66 9.61
C ARG A 163 -7.61 -8.97 8.31
N ALA A 164 -6.68 -8.30 7.66
CA ALA A 164 -6.90 -7.66 6.36
C ALA A 164 -7.32 -8.67 5.29
N LEU A 165 -6.67 -9.83 5.23
CA LEU A 165 -7.03 -10.91 4.30
C LEU A 165 -8.44 -11.46 4.54
N LYS A 166 -8.84 -11.66 5.81
CA LYS A 166 -10.18 -12.13 6.16
C LYS A 166 -11.28 -11.12 5.82
N GLU A 167 -10.99 -9.85 5.89
CA GLU A 167 -11.95 -8.78 5.58
C GLU A 167 -11.98 -8.41 4.10
N GLY A 168 -11.06 -8.93 3.29
CA GLY A 168 -10.94 -8.58 1.88
C GLY A 168 -10.55 -7.11 1.64
N ILE A 169 -9.71 -6.57 2.54
CA ILE A 169 -9.31 -5.16 2.54
C ILE A 169 -7.97 -5.02 1.84
#